data_aa64158a2939d2830b8e42a2456bf36d
#
_entry.id   aa64158a2939d2830b8e42a2456bf36d
#
_cell.length_a   1.000
_cell.length_b   1.000
_cell.length_c   1.000
_cell.angle_alpha   90.00
_cell.angle_beta   90.00
_cell.angle_gamma   90.00
#
_symmetry.space_group_name_H-M   'P 1'
#
loop_
_entity.id
_entity.type
_entity.pdbx_description
1 polymer ?
#
loop_
_entity_poly.entity_id
_entity_poly.type
_entity_poly.pdbx_seq_one_letter_code
_entity_poly.pdbx_strand_id
1 'polypeptide(L)'
;MRMRREPPVQIKSPAQLELMRAAGLVVARALSAVVSAVEPGVSTADLDAIAEREIRAAGAVPSFKGYHGFPATICTSVNDEIVHGIPSPDRRLAAGDLISIDCGAIAAGWHGDAAVTVGVGAVDDESARLIEACETALWHGLALARPGSRLTDISHAVEVSTRSSGPYGIVEEYTGHGIGTEMHMDPPVPNYGRPGRGPVLAAGMALAIEPMLIAGERHARVLDDGWTVVSADGTRAAHFEHTVAITAAGPWVLTAEDGGRSGLARVCGGLAGGRVSSGAQSAGRVSSGARPNG
;
A
#
# COMPACT_ATOMS: atom_id res chain seq x y z
N MET A 1 -28.23 -22.78 8.35
CA MET A 1 -27.36 -21.62 8.18
C MET A 1 -26.73 -21.69 6.78
N ARG A 2 -27.27 -20.93 5.80
CA ARG A 2 -26.67 -20.90 4.44
C ARG A 2 -25.34 -20.18 4.54
N MET A 3 -24.23 -20.90 4.32
CA MET A 3 -22.94 -20.25 4.08
C MET A 3 -23.13 -19.28 2.90
N ARG A 4 -22.96 -17.97 3.10
CA ARG A 4 -22.81 -17.03 2.01
C ARG A 4 -21.57 -17.49 1.24
N ARG A 5 -21.75 -17.87 -0.01
CA ARG A 5 -20.62 -18.03 -0.92
C ARG A 5 -20.00 -16.65 -1.05
N GLU A 6 -18.72 -16.54 -0.68
CA GLU A 6 -17.94 -15.36 -1.00
C GLU A 6 -18.02 -15.13 -2.52
N PRO A 7 -18.21 -13.90 -2.99
CA PRO A 7 -18.20 -13.62 -4.42
C PRO A 7 -16.89 -14.12 -5.01
N PRO A 8 -16.93 -14.69 -6.23
CA PRO A 8 -15.73 -15.24 -6.84
C PRO A 8 -14.73 -14.12 -7.14
N VAL A 9 -13.48 -14.26 -6.66
CA VAL A 9 -12.38 -13.36 -7.02
C VAL A 9 -12.19 -13.38 -8.54
N GLN A 10 -12.14 -12.21 -9.16
CA GLN A 10 -11.91 -12.09 -10.61
C GLN A 10 -10.50 -12.54 -10.98
N ILE A 11 -10.40 -13.63 -11.75
CA ILE A 11 -9.13 -14.14 -12.28
C ILE A 11 -8.92 -13.57 -13.68
N LYS A 12 -7.82 -12.84 -13.88
CA LYS A 12 -7.45 -12.21 -15.12
C LYS A 12 -6.56 -13.13 -15.95
N SER A 13 -6.78 -13.18 -17.25
CA SER A 13 -5.85 -13.80 -18.20
C SER A 13 -4.56 -12.96 -18.31
N PRO A 14 -3.46 -13.50 -18.84
CA PRO A 14 -2.25 -12.72 -19.08
C PRO A 14 -2.50 -11.47 -19.93
N ALA A 15 -3.32 -11.57 -20.96
CA ALA A 15 -3.68 -10.42 -21.81
C ALA A 15 -4.46 -9.34 -21.05
N GLN A 16 -5.32 -9.72 -20.10
CA GLN A 16 -6.03 -8.78 -19.24
C GLN A 16 -5.11 -8.10 -18.22
N LEU A 17 -4.12 -8.83 -17.71
CA LEU A 17 -3.09 -8.24 -16.85
C LEU A 17 -2.24 -7.20 -17.59
N GLU A 18 -1.96 -7.42 -18.90
CA GLU A 18 -1.28 -6.41 -19.73
C GLU A 18 -2.15 -5.14 -19.91
N LEU A 19 -3.48 -5.27 -20.03
CA LEU A 19 -4.38 -4.12 -20.06
C LEU A 19 -4.39 -3.37 -18.72
N MET A 20 -4.40 -4.10 -17.59
CA MET A 20 -4.25 -3.50 -16.27
C MET A 20 -2.87 -2.84 -16.11
N ARG A 21 -1.82 -3.45 -16.67
CA ARG A 21 -0.47 -2.84 -16.71
C ARG A 21 -0.48 -1.50 -17.44
N ALA A 22 -1.18 -1.40 -18.56
CA ALA A 22 -1.31 -0.15 -19.29
C ALA A 22 -1.98 0.94 -18.42
N ALA A 23 -3.06 0.61 -17.71
CA ALA A 23 -3.71 1.51 -16.75
C ALA A 23 -2.75 1.90 -15.61
N GLY A 24 -2.04 0.93 -15.02
CA GLY A 24 -1.07 1.15 -13.96
C GLY A 24 0.10 2.06 -14.37
N LEU A 25 0.55 1.98 -15.63
CA LEU A 25 1.58 2.89 -16.16
C LEU A 25 1.07 4.32 -16.39
N VAL A 26 -0.23 4.49 -16.68
CA VAL A 26 -0.84 5.82 -16.70
C VAL A 26 -0.82 6.43 -15.30
N VAL A 27 -1.23 5.65 -14.29
CA VAL A 27 -1.19 6.08 -12.88
C VAL A 27 0.24 6.44 -12.45
N ALA A 28 1.23 5.59 -12.73
CA ALA A 28 2.64 5.85 -12.40
C ALA A 28 3.15 7.17 -12.98
N ARG A 29 2.83 7.46 -14.26
CA ARG A 29 3.20 8.73 -14.90
C ARG A 29 2.47 9.92 -14.29
N ALA A 30 1.17 9.80 -14.01
CA ALA A 30 0.40 10.88 -13.40
C ALA A 30 0.94 11.20 -12.00
N LEU A 31 1.19 10.19 -11.16
CA LEU A 31 1.80 10.37 -9.84
C LEU A 31 3.19 11.01 -9.93
N SER A 32 4.04 10.55 -10.85
CA SER A 32 5.37 11.14 -11.06
C SER A 32 5.30 12.63 -11.43
N ALA A 33 4.36 13.01 -12.32
CA ALA A 33 4.15 14.40 -12.70
C ALA A 33 3.63 15.25 -11.53
N VAL A 34 2.68 14.72 -10.76
CA VAL A 34 2.13 15.41 -9.57
C VAL A 34 3.21 15.57 -8.50
N VAL A 35 3.94 14.52 -8.15
CA VAL A 35 5.03 14.57 -7.16
C VAL A 35 6.10 15.59 -7.54
N SER A 36 6.44 15.67 -8.84
CA SER A 36 7.43 16.64 -9.35
C SER A 36 6.96 18.09 -9.22
N ALA A 37 5.66 18.33 -9.06
CA ALA A 37 5.06 19.64 -8.88
C ALA A 37 4.80 19.99 -7.39
N VAL A 38 5.10 19.08 -6.47
CA VAL A 38 4.91 19.33 -5.03
C VAL A 38 5.98 20.30 -4.54
N GLU A 39 5.55 21.52 -4.22
CA GLU A 39 6.39 22.57 -3.66
C GLU A 39 5.58 23.49 -2.74
N PRO A 40 6.21 24.24 -1.82
CA PRO A 40 5.50 25.21 -1.00
C PRO A 40 4.75 26.25 -1.85
N GLY A 41 3.47 26.49 -1.52
CA GLY A 41 2.59 27.43 -2.19
C GLY A 41 1.71 26.85 -3.28
N VAL A 42 1.99 25.68 -3.81
CA VAL A 42 1.10 24.96 -4.75
C VAL A 42 -0.18 24.57 -4.02
N SER A 43 -1.33 24.74 -4.68
CA SER A 43 -2.59 24.26 -4.15
C SER A 43 -2.84 22.80 -4.49
N THR A 44 -3.60 22.09 -3.66
CA THR A 44 -3.97 20.71 -3.95
C THR A 44 -4.84 20.60 -5.21
N ALA A 45 -5.61 21.63 -5.56
CA ALA A 45 -6.34 21.70 -6.83
C ALA A 45 -5.41 21.82 -8.05
N ASP A 46 -4.26 22.50 -7.94
CA ASP A 46 -3.27 22.56 -9.03
C ASP A 46 -2.69 21.15 -9.29
N LEU A 47 -2.45 20.36 -8.23
CA LEU A 47 -1.99 18.97 -8.32
C LEU A 47 -3.04 18.07 -8.98
N ASP A 48 -4.31 18.24 -8.62
CA ASP A 48 -5.44 17.53 -9.25
C ASP A 48 -5.53 17.80 -10.76
N ALA A 49 -5.38 19.07 -11.16
CA ALA A 49 -5.38 19.46 -12.56
C ALA A 49 -4.22 18.85 -13.35
N ILE A 50 -3.04 18.68 -12.73
CA ILE A 50 -1.89 18.00 -13.34
C ILE A 50 -2.24 16.53 -13.58
N ALA A 51 -2.77 15.83 -12.56
CA ALA A 51 -3.15 14.42 -12.68
C ALA A 51 -4.21 14.21 -13.78
N GLU A 52 -5.27 15.04 -13.81
CA GLU A 52 -6.31 14.95 -14.81
C GLU A 52 -5.76 15.12 -16.22
N ARG A 53 -4.88 16.09 -16.43
CA ARG A 53 -4.23 16.34 -17.73
C ARG A 53 -3.42 15.13 -18.19
N GLU A 54 -2.58 14.55 -17.31
CA GLU A 54 -1.73 13.40 -17.63
C GLU A 54 -2.56 12.15 -17.96
N ILE A 55 -3.60 11.86 -17.16
CA ILE A 55 -4.49 10.72 -17.38
C ILE A 55 -5.22 10.87 -18.72
N ARG A 56 -5.80 12.05 -18.99
CA ARG A 56 -6.53 12.30 -20.24
C ARG A 56 -5.63 12.34 -21.47
N ALA A 57 -4.42 12.87 -21.36
CA ALA A 57 -3.44 12.86 -22.44
C ALA A 57 -3.02 11.43 -22.83
N ALA A 58 -3.09 10.48 -21.90
CA ALA A 58 -2.87 9.06 -22.16
C ALA A 58 -4.11 8.35 -22.76
N GLY A 59 -5.21 9.05 -23.02
CA GLY A 59 -6.48 8.46 -23.50
C GLY A 59 -7.23 7.66 -22.43
N ALA A 60 -6.87 7.84 -21.16
CA ALA A 60 -7.50 7.18 -20.02
C ALA A 60 -8.51 8.11 -19.31
N VAL A 61 -9.25 7.53 -18.36
CA VAL A 61 -10.25 8.25 -17.56
C VAL A 61 -9.86 8.18 -16.08
N PRO A 62 -9.95 9.29 -15.29
CA PRO A 62 -9.76 9.23 -13.84
C PRO A 62 -10.75 8.26 -13.19
N SER A 63 -10.25 7.38 -12.31
CA SER A 63 -11.10 6.41 -11.61
C SER A 63 -11.99 7.03 -10.55
N PHE A 64 -11.48 8.07 -9.86
CA PHE A 64 -12.15 8.63 -8.67
C PHE A 64 -13.19 9.68 -9.01
N LYS A 65 -12.99 10.48 -10.08
CA LYS A 65 -13.88 11.59 -10.42
C LYS A 65 -15.28 11.11 -10.77
N GLY A 66 -16.23 11.38 -9.87
CA GLY A 66 -17.62 10.92 -9.96
C GLY A 66 -17.89 9.57 -9.29
N TYR A 67 -16.86 8.83 -8.83
CA TYR A 67 -17.04 7.57 -8.13
C TYR A 67 -17.69 7.82 -6.77
N HIS A 68 -18.89 7.26 -6.57
CA HIS A 68 -19.76 7.54 -5.41
C HIS A 68 -19.96 9.05 -5.10
N GLY A 69 -19.74 9.91 -6.09
CA GLY A 69 -19.87 11.37 -5.95
C GLY A 69 -18.59 12.10 -5.56
N PHE A 70 -17.43 11.42 -5.51
CA PHE A 70 -16.14 12.08 -5.26
C PHE A 70 -15.87 13.16 -6.33
N PRO A 71 -15.50 14.40 -5.97
CA PRO A 71 -15.53 15.51 -6.93
C PRO A 71 -14.27 15.65 -7.79
N ALA A 72 -13.16 14.99 -7.43
CA ALA A 72 -11.83 15.23 -7.98
C ALA A 72 -11.21 14.02 -8.68
N THR A 73 -10.09 14.24 -9.37
CA THR A 73 -9.34 13.22 -10.11
C THR A 73 -8.47 12.37 -9.19
N ILE A 74 -7.85 13.00 -8.19
CA ILE A 74 -6.99 12.37 -7.18
C ILE A 74 -7.48 12.70 -5.78
N CYS A 75 -7.03 11.93 -4.78
CA CYS A 75 -7.11 12.36 -3.39
C CYS A 75 -5.79 13.03 -2.99
N THR A 76 -5.89 14.10 -2.19
CA THR A 76 -4.73 14.83 -1.64
C THR A 76 -4.92 15.00 -0.15
N SER A 77 -4.24 14.17 0.63
CA SER A 77 -4.40 14.13 2.09
C SER A 77 -3.15 14.72 2.75
N VAL A 78 -3.31 15.83 3.49
CA VAL A 78 -2.18 16.62 4.01
C VAL A 78 -2.06 16.47 5.52
N ASN A 79 -0.88 16.13 6.00
CA ASN A 79 -0.50 15.99 7.43
C ASN A 79 -1.30 14.91 8.16
N ASP A 80 -2.30 15.28 8.96
CA ASP A 80 -3.18 14.41 9.73
C ASP A 80 -4.31 13.79 8.89
N GLU A 81 -4.48 14.25 7.65
CA GLU A 81 -5.37 13.61 6.69
C GLU A 81 -4.74 12.29 6.21
N ILE A 82 -5.46 11.19 6.39
CA ILE A 82 -4.99 9.83 6.08
C ILE A 82 -5.23 9.53 4.61
N VAL A 83 -6.52 9.58 4.19
CA VAL A 83 -6.98 9.29 2.83
C VAL A 83 -8.20 10.16 2.47
N HIS A 84 -8.54 10.17 1.19
CA HIS A 84 -9.73 10.80 0.61
C HIS A 84 -9.81 12.32 0.79
N GLY A 85 -8.69 13.00 1.06
CA GLY A 85 -8.65 14.47 1.08
C GLY A 85 -9.07 15.05 -0.26
N ILE A 86 -10.04 15.99 -0.24
CA ILE A 86 -10.57 16.61 -1.47
C ILE A 86 -9.64 17.74 -1.91
N PRO A 87 -9.08 17.70 -3.12
CA PRO A 87 -8.31 18.82 -3.69
C PRO A 87 -9.07 20.15 -3.66
N SER A 88 -8.40 21.21 -3.19
CA SER A 88 -8.98 22.54 -3.03
C SER A 88 -8.00 23.63 -3.48
N PRO A 89 -8.46 24.71 -4.14
CA PRO A 89 -7.63 25.87 -4.46
C PRO A 89 -7.19 26.65 -3.20
N ASP A 90 -7.92 26.49 -2.10
CA ASP A 90 -7.62 27.15 -0.83
C ASP A 90 -6.63 26.37 0.04
N ARG A 91 -6.44 25.08 -0.21
CA ARG A 91 -5.46 24.24 0.47
C ARG A 91 -4.10 24.35 -0.23
N ARG A 92 -3.26 25.26 0.27
CA ARG A 92 -1.89 25.44 -0.22
C ARG A 92 -0.91 24.72 0.67
N LEU A 93 0.05 24.05 0.02
CA LEU A 93 1.11 23.32 0.71
C LEU A 93 2.11 24.27 1.36
N ALA A 94 2.54 23.97 2.56
CA ALA A 94 3.60 24.67 3.29
C ALA A 94 4.88 23.81 3.37
N ALA A 95 6.02 24.45 3.48
CA ALA A 95 7.28 23.73 3.72
C ALA A 95 7.18 22.93 5.04
N GLY A 96 7.55 21.66 5.00
CA GLY A 96 7.45 20.75 6.13
C GLY A 96 6.14 19.97 6.21
N ASP A 97 5.14 20.23 5.35
CA ASP A 97 3.95 19.38 5.24
C ASP A 97 4.32 17.99 4.70
N LEU A 98 3.49 16.99 5.05
CA LEU A 98 3.38 15.73 4.33
C LEU A 98 2.14 15.79 3.43
N ILE A 99 2.24 15.20 2.25
CA ILE A 99 1.07 15.01 1.38
C ILE A 99 1.03 13.59 0.85
N SER A 100 -0.07 12.88 1.11
CA SER A 100 -0.41 11.62 0.45
C SER A 100 -1.23 11.92 -0.80
N ILE A 101 -0.77 11.42 -1.93
CA ILE A 101 -1.40 11.59 -3.24
C ILE A 101 -1.83 10.22 -3.72
N ASP A 102 -3.13 10.04 -3.90
CA ASP A 102 -3.73 8.81 -4.35
C ASP A 102 -4.40 9.01 -5.71
N CYS A 103 -4.12 8.12 -6.66
CA CYS A 103 -4.46 8.29 -8.08
C CYS A 103 -4.87 6.98 -8.72
N GLY A 104 -6.09 6.95 -9.24
CA GLY A 104 -6.59 5.85 -10.05
C GLY A 104 -6.90 6.25 -11.50
N ALA A 105 -6.67 5.34 -12.45
CA ALA A 105 -7.00 5.54 -13.85
C ALA A 105 -7.63 4.30 -14.49
N ILE A 106 -8.54 4.53 -15.44
CA ILE A 106 -9.18 3.51 -16.26
C ILE A 106 -8.62 3.59 -17.68
N ALA A 107 -7.99 2.53 -18.15
CA ALA A 107 -7.57 2.38 -19.55
C ALA A 107 -8.15 1.08 -20.13
N ALA A 108 -8.77 1.16 -21.29
CA ALA A 108 -9.41 0.01 -21.95
C ALA A 108 -10.38 -0.79 -21.05
N GLY A 109 -11.07 -0.11 -20.12
CA GLY A 109 -12.01 -0.72 -19.17
C GLY A 109 -11.36 -1.41 -17.95
N TRP A 110 -10.06 -1.23 -17.72
CA TRP A 110 -9.33 -1.77 -16.58
C TRP A 110 -8.77 -0.68 -15.71
N HIS A 111 -8.85 -0.87 -14.39
CA HIS A 111 -8.33 0.06 -13.40
C HIS A 111 -6.87 -0.23 -13.05
N GLY A 112 -6.13 0.83 -12.76
CA GLY A 112 -4.90 0.85 -12.00
C GLY A 112 -5.06 1.85 -10.87
N ASP A 113 -4.44 1.59 -9.73
CA ASP A 113 -4.55 2.37 -8.50
C ASP A 113 -3.23 2.39 -7.74
N ALA A 114 -2.81 3.56 -7.26
CA ALA A 114 -1.59 3.70 -6.46
C ALA A 114 -1.56 5.02 -5.69
N ALA A 115 -0.92 4.99 -4.53
CA ALA A 115 -0.69 6.16 -3.70
C ALA A 115 0.77 6.30 -3.26
N VAL A 116 1.18 7.54 -3.02
CA VAL A 116 2.50 7.90 -2.51
C VAL A 116 2.40 9.05 -1.52
N THR A 117 3.18 9.00 -0.44
CA THR A 117 3.36 10.12 0.49
C THR A 117 4.71 10.76 0.28
N VAL A 118 4.74 12.08 0.15
CA VAL A 118 5.97 12.85 0.01
C VAL A 118 5.99 14.04 0.96
N GLY A 119 7.20 14.51 1.31
CA GLY A 119 7.40 15.75 2.05
C GLY A 119 7.39 16.96 1.13
N VAL A 120 6.83 18.06 1.60
CA VAL A 120 6.86 19.36 0.91
C VAL A 120 8.13 20.12 1.31
N GLY A 121 9.15 20.06 0.49
CA GLY A 121 10.49 20.54 0.84
C GLY A 121 11.15 19.65 1.91
N ALA A 122 11.89 20.27 2.84
CA ALA A 122 12.49 19.55 3.94
C ALA A 122 11.44 19.25 5.04
N VAL A 123 11.35 18.00 5.48
CA VAL A 123 10.52 17.54 6.59
C VAL A 123 11.38 17.16 7.79
N ASP A 124 10.77 17.08 8.96
CA ASP A 124 11.44 16.60 10.18
C ASP A 124 11.73 15.09 10.12
N ASP A 125 12.63 14.64 11.00
CA ASP A 125 13.08 13.24 11.05
C ASP A 125 11.95 12.25 11.39
N GLU A 126 10.95 12.67 12.16
CA GLU A 126 9.80 11.83 12.53
C GLU A 126 8.94 11.57 11.30
N SER A 127 8.65 12.61 10.54
CA SER A 127 7.93 12.54 9.27
C SER A 127 8.67 11.70 8.23
N ALA A 128 9.99 11.89 8.10
CA ALA A 128 10.79 11.08 7.19
C ALA A 128 10.74 9.60 7.55
N ARG A 129 10.83 9.26 8.86
CA ARG A 129 10.70 7.87 9.32
C ARG A 129 9.31 7.29 9.10
N LEU A 130 8.24 8.08 9.26
CA LEU A 130 6.87 7.63 8.98
C LEU A 130 6.69 7.27 7.51
N ILE A 131 7.16 8.13 6.59
CA ILE A 131 7.15 7.87 5.15
C ILE A 131 7.89 6.57 4.84
N GLU A 132 9.13 6.43 5.31
CA GLU A 132 9.95 5.24 5.07
C GLU A 132 9.32 3.98 5.63
N ALA A 133 8.74 4.03 6.83
CA ALA A 133 8.07 2.90 7.47
C ALA A 133 6.86 2.44 6.65
N CYS A 134 6.04 3.37 6.15
CA CYS A 134 4.85 3.06 5.37
C CYS A 134 5.21 2.47 4.00
N GLU A 135 6.16 3.08 3.27
CA GLU A 135 6.66 2.55 2.00
C GLU A 135 7.27 1.15 2.17
N THR A 136 8.10 0.97 3.20
CA THR A 136 8.75 -0.32 3.48
C THR A 136 7.71 -1.40 3.81
N ALA A 137 6.68 -1.07 4.59
CA ALA A 137 5.60 -1.99 4.92
C ALA A 137 4.83 -2.43 3.67
N LEU A 138 4.55 -1.51 2.74
CA LEU A 138 3.95 -1.85 1.44
C LEU A 138 4.80 -2.88 0.69
N TRP A 139 6.12 -2.66 0.54
CA TRP A 139 6.99 -3.57 -0.19
C TRP A 139 7.10 -4.95 0.45
N HIS A 140 7.07 -5.05 1.80
CA HIS A 140 6.98 -6.33 2.50
C HIS A 140 5.67 -7.07 2.20
N GLY A 141 4.54 -6.37 2.16
CA GLY A 141 3.25 -6.92 1.74
C GLY A 141 3.28 -7.42 0.30
N LEU A 142 3.76 -6.59 -0.64
CA LEU A 142 3.90 -6.94 -2.06
C LEU A 142 4.76 -8.19 -2.28
N ALA A 143 5.81 -8.39 -1.50
CA ALA A 143 6.69 -9.54 -1.61
C ALA A 143 5.98 -10.88 -1.29
N LEU A 144 4.89 -10.86 -0.50
CA LEU A 144 4.07 -12.02 -0.15
C LEU A 144 2.90 -12.25 -1.12
N ALA A 145 2.65 -11.36 -2.09
CA ALA A 145 1.63 -11.53 -3.11
C ALA A 145 2.03 -12.60 -4.15
N ARG A 146 2.13 -13.86 -3.71
CA ARG A 146 2.64 -15.00 -4.49
C ARG A 146 1.63 -16.12 -4.58
N PRO A 147 1.61 -16.91 -5.68
CA PRO A 147 0.76 -18.09 -5.75
C PRO A 147 1.03 -19.05 -4.59
N GLY A 148 -0.05 -19.54 -3.97
CA GLY A 148 0.01 -20.45 -2.83
C GLY A 148 0.06 -19.79 -1.45
N SER A 149 0.43 -18.49 -1.35
CA SER A 149 0.26 -17.72 -0.11
C SER A 149 -1.22 -17.56 0.21
N ARG A 150 -1.53 -17.27 1.48
CA ARG A 150 -2.86 -16.84 1.89
C ARG A 150 -2.95 -15.31 1.88
N LEU A 151 -4.13 -14.77 1.67
CA LEU A 151 -4.35 -13.32 1.64
C LEU A 151 -3.74 -12.61 2.85
N THR A 152 -3.97 -13.14 4.06
CA THR A 152 -3.48 -12.51 5.28
C THR A 152 -1.98 -12.73 5.54
N ASP A 153 -1.25 -13.45 4.69
CA ASP A 153 0.20 -13.44 4.72
C ASP A 153 0.73 -12.07 4.28
N ILE A 154 0.03 -11.42 3.33
CA ILE A 154 0.27 -10.01 2.94
C ILE A 154 0.03 -9.10 4.13
N SER A 155 -1.16 -9.19 4.74
CA SER A 155 -1.58 -8.39 5.89
C SER A 155 -0.58 -8.48 7.06
N HIS A 156 -0.14 -9.70 7.37
CA HIS A 156 0.82 -9.97 8.42
C HIS A 156 2.21 -9.38 8.12
N ALA A 157 2.66 -9.47 6.86
CA ALA A 157 3.94 -8.90 6.46
C ALA A 157 3.95 -7.37 6.59
N VAL A 158 2.85 -6.69 6.21
CA VAL A 158 2.67 -5.25 6.42
C VAL A 158 2.74 -4.93 7.92
N GLU A 159 1.98 -5.63 8.75
CA GLU A 159 1.95 -5.39 10.21
C GLU A 159 3.32 -5.61 10.85
N VAL A 160 4.00 -6.71 10.57
CA VAL A 160 5.32 -7.03 11.13
C VAL A 160 6.34 -5.97 10.73
N SER A 161 6.35 -5.54 9.47
CA SER A 161 7.23 -4.49 8.98
C SER A 161 6.97 -3.17 9.73
N THR A 162 5.70 -2.76 9.83
CA THR A 162 5.31 -1.55 10.56
C THR A 162 5.77 -1.57 12.02
N ARG A 163 5.46 -2.67 12.75
CA ARG A 163 5.84 -2.83 14.16
C ARG A 163 7.34 -2.83 14.38
N SER A 164 8.11 -3.32 13.39
CA SER A 164 9.58 -3.31 13.43
C SER A 164 10.17 -1.93 13.17
N SER A 165 9.45 -1.06 12.46
CA SER A 165 9.89 0.30 12.12
C SER A 165 9.60 1.32 13.23
N GLY A 166 8.58 1.07 14.08
CA GLY A 166 8.22 1.99 15.15
C GLY A 166 6.81 1.74 15.73
N PRO A 167 6.40 2.56 16.69
CA PRO A 167 5.10 2.46 17.36
C PRO A 167 3.97 3.13 16.55
N TYR A 168 3.94 2.92 15.25
CA TYR A 168 2.93 3.53 14.37
C TYR A 168 1.55 2.88 14.52
N GLY A 169 0.50 3.69 14.49
CA GLY A 169 -0.87 3.27 14.34
C GLY A 169 -1.10 2.70 12.93
N ILE A 170 -1.67 1.50 12.82
CA ILE A 170 -2.12 0.94 11.53
C ILE A 170 -3.61 1.17 11.44
N VAL A 171 -4.07 1.87 10.41
CA VAL A 171 -5.50 2.11 10.19
C VAL A 171 -6.19 0.79 9.89
N GLU A 172 -7.31 0.53 10.59
CA GLU A 172 -8.07 -0.72 10.48
C GLU A 172 -9.39 -0.58 9.74
N GLU A 173 -9.93 0.64 9.65
CA GLU A 173 -11.22 0.96 9.05
C GLU A 173 -11.19 0.99 7.52
N TYR A 174 -9.99 1.17 6.94
CA TYR A 174 -9.74 1.17 5.50
C TYR A 174 -8.75 0.08 5.15
N THR A 175 -8.97 -0.58 4.02
CA THR A 175 -8.18 -1.75 3.63
C THR A 175 -7.96 -1.76 2.13
N GLY A 176 -6.91 -2.42 1.70
CA GLY A 176 -6.72 -2.79 0.31
C GLY A 176 -7.85 -3.68 -0.22
N HIS A 177 -7.87 -3.91 -1.50
CA HIS A 177 -8.98 -4.57 -2.18
C HIS A 177 -8.54 -5.34 -3.43
N GLY A 178 -9.41 -6.21 -3.92
CA GLY A 178 -9.30 -6.71 -5.28
C GLY A 178 -9.55 -5.58 -6.28
N ILE A 179 -8.91 -5.63 -7.44
CA ILE A 179 -9.04 -4.60 -8.49
C ILE A 179 -9.06 -5.25 -9.88
N GLY A 180 -9.75 -4.63 -10.82
CA GLY A 180 -9.86 -5.15 -12.19
C GLY A 180 -10.71 -4.30 -13.09
N THR A 181 -11.89 -4.82 -13.48
CA THR A 181 -12.89 -4.07 -14.26
C THR A 181 -13.70 -3.10 -13.39
N GLU A 182 -13.60 -3.23 -12.08
CA GLU A 182 -14.09 -2.29 -11.08
C GLU A 182 -12.92 -1.90 -10.18
N MET A 183 -12.99 -0.72 -9.58
CA MET A 183 -11.93 -0.21 -8.70
C MET A 183 -11.87 -1.03 -7.40
N HIS A 184 -12.97 -1.12 -6.68
CA HIS A 184 -13.05 -1.90 -5.44
C HIS A 184 -13.78 -3.23 -5.68
N MET A 185 -13.04 -4.32 -5.59
CA MET A 185 -13.52 -5.69 -5.75
C MET A 185 -13.13 -6.55 -4.55
N ASP A 186 -13.77 -7.70 -4.40
CA ASP A 186 -13.29 -8.72 -3.47
C ASP A 186 -11.94 -9.34 -3.91
N PRO A 187 -11.11 -9.75 -2.97
CA PRO A 187 -11.28 -9.69 -1.51
C PRO A 187 -10.77 -8.37 -0.90
N PRO A 188 -11.26 -7.96 0.28
CA PRO A 188 -10.59 -6.93 1.07
C PRO A 188 -9.21 -7.42 1.52
N VAL A 189 -8.22 -6.51 1.57
CA VAL A 189 -6.82 -6.80 1.92
C VAL A 189 -6.43 -5.96 3.14
N PRO A 190 -6.70 -6.42 4.37
CA PRO A 190 -6.31 -5.69 5.58
C PRO A 190 -4.79 -5.52 5.69
N ASN A 191 -4.36 -4.44 6.34
CA ASN A 191 -2.96 -4.13 6.59
C ASN A 191 -2.41 -4.74 7.89
N TYR A 192 -3.17 -5.63 8.52
CA TYR A 192 -2.86 -6.29 9.79
C TYR A 192 -3.55 -7.65 9.88
N GLY A 193 -3.08 -8.50 10.77
CA GLY A 193 -3.76 -9.75 11.12
C GLY A 193 -2.85 -10.97 11.19
N ARG A 194 -3.46 -12.10 11.59
CA ARG A 194 -2.75 -13.39 11.70
C ARG A 194 -2.52 -13.99 10.31
N PRO A 195 -1.33 -14.52 10.01
CA PRO A 195 -1.03 -15.15 8.73
C PRO A 195 -1.85 -16.43 8.51
N GLY A 196 -1.88 -16.92 7.28
CA GLY A 196 -2.46 -18.20 6.92
C GLY A 196 -4.00 -18.21 6.83
N ARG A 197 -4.65 -17.06 6.65
CA ARG A 197 -6.11 -16.90 6.56
C ARG A 197 -6.53 -16.32 5.21
N GLY A 198 -7.85 -16.34 4.96
CA GLY A 198 -8.42 -15.82 3.72
C GLY A 198 -8.20 -16.75 2.52
N PRO A 199 -8.54 -16.31 1.30
CA PRO A 199 -8.37 -17.09 0.09
C PRO A 199 -6.89 -17.39 -0.19
N VAL A 200 -6.64 -18.53 -0.85
CA VAL A 200 -5.33 -18.84 -1.41
C VAL A 200 -5.11 -17.97 -2.63
N LEU A 201 -3.98 -17.29 -2.67
CA LEU A 201 -3.61 -16.45 -3.79
C LEU A 201 -3.28 -17.31 -5.01
N ALA A 202 -3.83 -16.97 -6.16
CA ALA A 202 -3.67 -17.69 -7.40
C ALA A 202 -3.20 -16.74 -8.52
N ALA A 203 -2.48 -17.28 -9.49
CA ALA A 203 -2.11 -16.53 -10.68
C ALA A 203 -3.35 -15.99 -11.39
N GLY A 204 -3.29 -14.74 -11.82
CA GLY A 204 -4.40 -13.99 -12.41
C GLY A 204 -5.20 -13.13 -11.42
N MET A 205 -4.99 -13.25 -10.10
CA MET A 205 -5.51 -12.29 -9.14
C MET A 205 -4.77 -10.96 -9.28
N ALA A 206 -5.47 -9.84 -9.04
CA ALA A 206 -4.88 -8.52 -8.90
C ALA A 206 -5.47 -7.83 -7.67
N LEU A 207 -4.60 -7.21 -6.88
CA LEU A 207 -4.92 -6.60 -5.59
C LEU A 207 -4.32 -5.19 -5.52
N ALA A 208 -5.02 -4.27 -4.87
CA ALA A 208 -4.47 -3.06 -4.29
C ALA A 208 -3.98 -3.39 -2.87
N ILE A 209 -2.73 -3.08 -2.57
CA ILE A 209 -2.15 -3.21 -1.24
C ILE A 209 -1.77 -1.80 -0.80
N GLU A 210 -2.35 -1.33 0.30
CA GLU A 210 -2.38 0.10 0.63
C GLU A 210 -2.26 0.35 2.14
N PRO A 211 -1.11 0.14 2.77
CA PRO A 211 -0.91 0.50 4.17
C PRO A 211 -1.11 1.99 4.41
N MET A 212 -1.85 2.30 5.47
CA MET A 212 -2.07 3.64 6.01
C MET A 212 -1.56 3.65 7.43
N LEU A 213 -0.51 4.45 7.69
CA LEU A 213 0.13 4.54 9.00
C LEU A 213 -0.08 5.92 9.60
N ILE A 214 -0.23 5.96 10.91
CA ILE A 214 -0.37 7.18 11.72
C ILE A 214 0.82 7.25 12.69
N ALA A 215 1.41 8.43 12.86
CA ALA A 215 2.51 8.63 13.81
C ALA A 215 2.09 8.39 15.28
N GLY A 216 0.78 8.49 15.56
CA GLY A 216 0.18 8.24 16.85
C GLY A 216 -0.69 6.98 16.89
N GLU A 217 -1.91 7.14 17.43
CA GLU A 217 -2.85 6.04 17.59
C GLU A 217 -3.56 5.71 16.27
N ARG A 218 -4.08 4.48 16.13
CA ARG A 218 -4.68 3.94 14.91
C ARG A 218 -6.07 4.50 14.54
N HIS A 219 -6.68 5.29 15.43
CA HIS A 219 -8.07 5.69 15.27
C HIS A 219 -8.23 6.82 14.26
N ALA A 220 -9.21 6.66 13.37
CA ALA A 220 -9.56 7.61 12.33
C ALA A 220 -10.96 8.18 12.52
N ARG A 221 -11.24 9.32 11.92
CA ARG A 221 -12.57 9.91 11.82
C ARG A 221 -12.77 10.58 10.47
N VAL A 222 -13.98 10.59 9.99
CA VAL A 222 -14.38 11.29 8.75
C VAL A 222 -14.76 12.73 9.08
N LEU A 223 -14.35 13.68 8.24
CA LEU A 223 -14.72 15.09 8.35
C LEU A 223 -16.16 15.34 7.84
N ASP A 224 -16.67 16.54 8.08
CA ASP A 224 -18.03 16.97 7.71
C ASP A 224 -18.26 17.01 6.18
N ASP A 225 -17.18 16.98 5.36
CA ASP A 225 -17.26 16.87 3.90
C ASP A 225 -17.70 15.46 3.44
N GLY A 226 -17.75 14.50 4.37
CA GLY A 226 -18.18 13.13 4.13
C GLY A 226 -17.15 12.26 3.43
N TRP A 227 -15.93 12.76 3.16
CA TRP A 227 -14.85 12.07 2.46
C TRP A 227 -13.54 12.04 3.23
N THR A 228 -13.01 13.20 3.59
CA THR A 228 -11.69 13.33 4.20
C THR A 228 -11.60 12.57 5.51
N VAL A 229 -10.68 11.62 5.57
CA VAL A 229 -10.41 10.80 6.76
C VAL A 229 -9.15 11.33 7.44
N VAL A 230 -9.25 11.64 8.72
CA VAL A 230 -8.13 12.19 9.50
C VAL A 230 -7.81 11.31 10.71
N SER A 231 -6.57 11.39 11.21
CA SER A 231 -6.19 10.79 12.48
C SER A 231 -6.99 11.43 13.62
N ALA A 232 -7.47 10.60 14.56
CA ALA A 232 -8.29 11.11 15.66
C ALA A 232 -7.50 11.93 16.68
N ASP A 233 -6.19 11.72 16.77
CA ASP A 233 -5.28 12.42 17.67
C ASP A 233 -4.55 13.61 17.04
N GLY A 234 -4.79 13.89 15.75
CA GLY A 234 -4.18 14.99 15.00
C GLY A 234 -2.71 14.78 14.63
N THR A 235 -2.19 13.56 14.79
CA THR A 235 -0.82 13.22 14.36
C THR A 235 -0.76 12.93 12.87
N ARG A 236 0.43 13.08 12.28
CA ARG A 236 0.64 12.89 10.84
C ARG A 236 0.39 11.47 10.39
N ALA A 237 -0.06 11.32 9.15
CA ALA A 237 -0.30 10.05 8.51
C ALA A 237 0.51 9.91 7.21
N ALA A 238 0.70 8.66 6.76
CA ALA A 238 1.27 8.32 5.47
C ALA A 238 0.46 7.19 4.85
N HIS A 239 0.29 7.27 3.53
CA HIS A 239 -0.39 6.28 2.71
C HIS A 239 0.48 5.94 1.50
N PHE A 240 0.74 4.67 1.30
CA PHE A 240 1.40 4.15 0.10
C PHE A 240 0.58 3.00 -0.47
N GLU A 241 0.52 2.92 -1.78
CA GLU A 241 -0.25 1.89 -2.46
C GLU A 241 0.36 1.49 -3.77
N HIS A 242 0.19 0.20 -4.10
CA HIS A 242 0.39 -0.31 -5.45
C HIS A 242 -0.64 -1.36 -5.84
N THR A 243 -1.06 -1.32 -7.11
CA THR A 243 -1.73 -2.46 -7.74
C THR A 243 -0.70 -3.53 -8.11
N VAL A 244 -0.91 -4.76 -7.62
CA VAL A 244 -0.07 -5.92 -7.90
C VAL A 244 -0.86 -7.04 -8.55
N ALA A 245 -0.33 -7.62 -9.62
CA ALA A 245 -0.82 -8.86 -10.20
C ALA A 245 -0.03 -10.05 -9.61
N ILE A 246 -0.75 -11.11 -9.27
CA ILE A 246 -0.15 -12.38 -8.87
C ILE A 246 0.09 -13.19 -10.14
N THR A 247 1.35 -13.45 -10.48
CA THR A 247 1.74 -14.24 -11.65
C THR A 247 2.38 -15.56 -11.25
N ALA A 248 2.51 -16.49 -12.18
CA ALA A 248 3.22 -17.74 -11.91
C ALA A 248 4.70 -17.52 -11.49
N ALA A 249 5.29 -16.39 -11.93
CA ALA A 249 6.66 -15.99 -11.54
C ALA A 249 6.75 -15.24 -10.21
N GLY A 250 5.61 -14.91 -9.61
CA GLY A 250 5.51 -14.11 -8.38
C GLY A 250 4.79 -12.77 -8.59
N PRO A 251 4.96 -11.79 -7.69
CA PRO A 251 4.32 -10.50 -7.78
C PRO A 251 4.83 -9.68 -8.96
N TRP A 252 3.90 -9.09 -9.69
CA TRP A 252 4.17 -8.11 -10.74
C TRP A 252 3.44 -6.83 -10.39
N VAL A 253 4.19 -5.80 -9.95
CA VAL A 253 3.61 -4.52 -9.52
C VAL A 253 3.25 -3.70 -10.74
N LEU A 254 1.95 -3.59 -11.03
CA LEU A 254 1.43 -3.03 -12.27
C LEU A 254 1.59 -1.50 -12.33
N THR A 255 1.66 -0.85 -11.19
CA THR A 255 1.81 0.61 -11.04
C THR A 255 3.24 1.07 -10.78
N ALA A 256 4.24 0.17 -10.77
CA ALA A 256 5.65 0.53 -10.71
C ALA A 256 6.29 0.38 -12.10
N GLU A 257 7.01 1.40 -12.61
CA GLU A 257 7.56 1.42 -13.97
C GLU A 257 8.44 0.21 -14.30
N ASP A 258 9.23 -0.25 -13.33
CA ASP A 258 10.10 -1.43 -13.46
C ASP A 258 9.39 -2.77 -13.13
N GLY A 259 8.07 -2.75 -12.91
CA GLY A 259 7.27 -3.91 -12.49
C GLY A 259 7.51 -4.30 -11.03
N GLY A 260 8.08 -3.42 -10.23
CA GLY A 260 8.36 -3.60 -8.80
C GLY A 260 9.71 -4.25 -8.50
N ARG A 261 10.58 -4.44 -9.50
CA ARG A 261 11.87 -5.13 -9.31
C ARG A 261 12.74 -4.47 -8.25
N SER A 262 12.88 -3.15 -8.30
CA SER A 262 13.73 -2.39 -7.37
C SER A 262 13.21 -2.45 -5.94
N GLY A 263 11.92 -2.22 -5.72
CA GLY A 263 11.30 -2.24 -4.40
C GLY A 263 11.31 -3.64 -3.79
N LEU A 264 10.97 -4.67 -4.57
CA LEU A 264 11.02 -6.06 -4.11
C LEU A 264 12.44 -6.51 -3.76
N ALA A 265 13.46 -6.08 -4.52
CA ALA A 265 14.85 -6.42 -4.22
C ALA A 265 15.31 -5.84 -2.87
N ARG A 266 14.87 -4.62 -2.51
CA ARG A 266 15.20 -4.00 -1.20
C ARG A 266 14.77 -4.87 -0.02
N VAL A 267 13.55 -5.43 -0.06
CA VAL A 267 13.00 -6.21 1.06
C VAL A 267 13.37 -7.68 0.99
N CYS A 268 13.54 -8.28 -0.20
CA CYS A 268 13.95 -9.69 -0.34
C CYS A 268 15.44 -9.89 0.00
N GLY A 269 16.31 -8.89 -0.21
CA GLY A 269 17.73 -8.97 0.19
C GLY A 269 17.91 -9.09 1.70
N GLY A 270 17.02 -8.51 2.50
CA GLY A 270 17.01 -8.64 3.96
C GLY A 270 16.58 -10.02 4.47
N LEU A 271 15.72 -10.72 3.74
CA LEU A 271 15.23 -12.07 4.11
C LEU A 271 16.29 -13.17 3.89
N ALA A 272 17.26 -12.97 3.01
CA ALA A 272 18.34 -13.92 2.76
C ALA A 272 19.45 -13.92 3.84
N GLY A 273 19.52 -12.87 4.68
CA GLY A 273 20.53 -12.72 5.76
C GLY A 273 20.13 -13.34 7.10
N GLY A 274 18.87 -13.64 7.33
CA GLY A 274 18.35 -14.23 8.55
C GLY A 274 18.47 -15.77 8.57
N ARG A 275 19.68 -16.33 8.71
CA ARG A 275 19.82 -17.73 9.09
C ARG A 275 19.20 -17.94 10.47
N VAL A 276 18.10 -18.65 10.51
CA VAL A 276 17.60 -19.24 11.76
C VAL A 276 18.69 -20.16 12.28
N SER A 277 19.43 -19.73 13.31
CA SER A 277 20.32 -20.60 14.06
C SER A 277 19.47 -21.63 14.79
N SER A 278 19.32 -22.82 14.22
CA SER A 278 18.79 -23.97 14.92
C SER A 278 19.80 -24.35 16.01
N GLY A 279 19.51 -23.93 17.25
CA GLY A 279 20.23 -24.36 18.42
C GLY A 279 20.10 -25.88 18.59
N ALA A 280 21.08 -26.60 18.12
CA ALA A 280 21.27 -27.99 18.49
C ALA A 280 21.72 -28.06 19.94
N GLN A 281 20.81 -28.45 20.84
CA GLN A 281 21.18 -28.84 22.21
C GLN A 281 22.01 -30.09 22.15
N SER A 282 23.31 -29.98 22.41
CA SER A 282 24.19 -31.10 22.66
C SER A 282 23.84 -31.71 24.04
N ALA A 283 23.29 -32.91 24.02
CA ALA A 283 23.09 -33.73 25.21
C ALA A 283 24.47 -34.08 25.81
N GLY A 284 24.83 -33.48 26.91
CA GLY A 284 26.00 -33.85 27.70
C GLY A 284 25.83 -35.23 28.33
N ARG A 285 26.69 -36.14 27.96
CA ARG A 285 26.89 -37.46 28.60
C ARG A 285 27.38 -37.26 30.05
N VAL A 286 26.61 -37.76 30.96
CA VAL A 286 27.06 -37.93 32.36
C VAL A 286 27.94 -39.18 32.45
N SER A 287 29.23 -39.03 32.69
CA SER A 287 30.14 -40.13 33.03
C SER A 287 30.15 -40.33 34.55
N SER A 288 29.76 -41.52 34.98
CA SER A 288 29.91 -42.01 36.35
C SER A 288 31.39 -42.25 36.66
N GLY A 289 31.97 -41.50 37.59
CA GLY A 289 33.29 -41.76 38.16
C GLY A 289 33.17 -42.27 39.58
N ALA A 290 33.71 -43.50 39.78
CA ALA A 290 33.79 -44.22 41.05
C ALA A 290 34.73 -43.52 42.04
N ARG A 291 34.40 -43.61 43.33
CA ARG A 291 35.30 -43.27 44.43
C ARG A 291 36.30 -44.40 44.65
N PRO A 292 37.52 -44.11 45.08
CA PRO A 292 38.24 -45.02 45.98
C PRO A 292 38.38 -44.49 47.39
N ASN A 293 38.37 -45.42 48.32
CA ASN A 293 38.60 -45.24 49.75
C ASN A 293 40.04 -44.73 50.05
N GLY A 294 40.15 -44.02 51.13
CA GLY A 294 41.36 -43.63 51.84
C GLY A 294 41.01 -42.66 52.97
#